data_03b36944adf32f61900cf232def58457
#
_entry.id   03b36944adf32f61900cf232def58457
#
_cell.length_a   1.000
_cell.length_b   1.000
_cell.length_c   1.000
_cell.angle_alpha   90.00
_cell.angle_beta   90.00
_cell.angle_gamma   90.00
#
_symmetry.space_group_name_H-M   'P 1'
#
loop_
_entity.id
_entity.type
_entity.pdbx_description
1 polymer ?
#
loop_
_entity_poly.entity_id
_entity_poly.type
_entity_poly.pdbx_seq_one_letter_code
_entity_poly.pdbx_strand_id
1 'polypeptide(L)'
;MSMVGDVTNYIKEYDPEVGGALEQELGRQRRNLELIASENVVSPAVMLAMGTVPTNKYAEGYPGKRYYGGCEYVDVIENLAIERAKQLFGCEHACVQPHSGASANIAVYQAFLKPGDTVMGLNLDHGGHLTHGSPVNMSGILYHFVPYSINEEGFLDYDEIRKTALECKPKMIVAGASAYPREIRFDRFAEIAKEVGAVLFVDMAHIAGLVAAGLHQSPVPYADVVTTTTHKTLRGPRGGMIMCKEEHAKAINKAVFPGTQGGPLMHIIAA
;
A
#
# COMPACT_ATOMS: atom_id res chain seq x y z
N MET A 1 -32.09 -11.79 6.47
CA MET A 1 -30.98 -12.13 5.54
C MET A 1 -29.98 -10.99 5.56
N SER A 2 -28.70 -11.24 5.43
CA SER A 2 -27.72 -10.14 5.36
C SER A 2 -27.56 -9.75 3.89
N MET A 3 -27.35 -8.48 3.60
CA MET A 3 -27.15 -7.94 2.25
C MET A 3 -26.07 -8.71 1.45
N VAL A 4 -25.00 -9.20 2.13
CA VAL A 4 -23.97 -10.06 1.51
C VAL A 4 -24.56 -11.40 1.06
N GLY A 5 -25.44 -12.01 1.86
CA GLY A 5 -26.12 -13.24 1.48
C GLY A 5 -27.09 -13.05 0.31
N ASP A 6 -27.74 -11.89 0.23
CA ASP A 6 -28.67 -11.58 -0.88
C ASP A 6 -27.89 -11.40 -2.19
N VAL A 7 -26.72 -10.75 -2.19
CA VAL A 7 -25.85 -10.64 -3.35
C VAL A 7 -25.31 -12.02 -3.79
N THR A 8 -24.88 -12.85 -2.84
CA THR A 8 -24.42 -14.21 -3.13
C THR A 8 -25.52 -15.06 -3.79
N ASN A 9 -26.75 -14.97 -3.27
CA ASN A 9 -27.90 -15.66 -3.87
C ASN A 9 -28.21 -15.15 -5.27
N TYR A 10 -28.18 -13.83 -5.48
CA TYR A 10 -28.37 -13.24 -6.81
C TYR A 10 -27.35 -13.75 -7.82
N ILE A 11 -26.06 -13.80 -7.46
CA ILE A 11 -25.01 -14.34 -8.33
C ILE A 11 -25.26 -15.82 -8.62
N LYS A 12 -25.72 -16.59 -7.64
CA LYS A 12 -26.01 -18.02 -7.78
C LYS A 12 -27.16 -18.32 -8.76
N GLU A 13 -28.09 -17.37 -8.98
CA GLU A 13 -29.14 -17.49 -9.99
C GLU A 13 -28.58 -17.41 -11.43
N TYR A 14 -27.50 -16.64 -11.64
CA TYR A 14 -26.86 -16.47 -12.94
C TYR A 14 -25.75 -17.51 -13.19
N ASP A 15 -24.97 -17.80 -12.16
CA ASP A 15 -23.86 -18.75 -12.19
C ASP A 15 -23.86 -19.59 -10.90
N PRO A 16 -24.48 -20.77 -10.94
CA PRO A 16 -24.58 -21.66 -9.78
C PRO A 16 -23.23 -22.14 -9.24
N GLU A 17 -22.21 -22.29 -10.10
CA GLU A 17 -20.88 -22.75 -9.70
C GLU A 17 -20.13 -21.68 -8.94
N VAL A 18 -20.06 -20.45 -9.47
CA VAL A 18 -19.45 -19.30 -8.80
C VAL A 18 -20.24 -18.93 -7.53
N GLY A 19 -21.57 -18.85 -7.62
CA GLY A 19 -22.41 -18.54 -6.46
C GLY A 19 -22.29 -19.59 -5.35
N GLY A 20 -22.18 -20.87 -5.71
CA GLY A 20 -21.92 -21.97 -4.76
C GLY A 20 -20.57 -21.85 -4.06
N ALA A 21 -19.51 -21.48 -4.79
CA ALA A 21 -18.18 -21.24 -4.21
C ALA A 21 -18.18 -20.03 -3.26
N LEU A 22 -18.86 -18.94 -3.63
CA LEU A 22 -18.99 -17.75 -2.75
C LEU A 22 -19.74 -18.07 -1.46
N GLU A 23 -20.79 -18.88 -1.52
CA GLU A 23 -21.53 -19.33 -0.34
C GLU A 23 -20.65 -20.19 0.59
N GLN A 24 -19.84 -21.09 0.02
CA GLN A 24 -18.90 -21.92 0.78
C GLN A 24 -17.83 -21.06 1.46
N GLU A 25 -17.26 -20.07 0.74
CA GLU A 25 -16.25 -19.15 1.30
C GLU A 25 -16.85 -18.28 2.41
N LEU A 26 -18.06 -17.75 2.23
CA LEU A 26 -18.78 -17.03 3.30
C LEU A 26 -18.96 -17.92 4.53
N GLY A 27 -19.32 -19.19 4.31
CA GLY A 27 -19.45 -20.20 5.39
C GLY A 27 -18.10 -20.45 6.09
N ARG A 28 -16.99 -20.55 5.33
CA ARG A 28 -15.65 -20.72 5.88
C ARG A 28 -15.28 -19.54 6.77
N GLN A 29 -15.39 -18.31 6.27
CA GLN A 29 -15.05 -17.10 7.03
C GLN A 29 -15.85 -16.94 8.31
N ARG A 30 -17.11 -17.41 8.34
CA ARG A 30 -17.95 -17.36 9.55
C ARG A 30 -17.59 -18.41 10.60
N ARG A 31 -17.03 -19.53 10.19
CA ARG A 31 -16.71 -20.65 11.11
C ARG A 31 -15.28 -20.64 11.61
N ASN A 32 -14.36 -20.05 10.85
CA ASN A 32 -12.94 -20.13 11.13
C ASN A 32 -12.44 -18.84 11.78
N LEU A 33 -11.44 -18.97 12.64
CA LEU A 33 -10.65 -17.83 13.13
C LEU A 33 -9.54 -17.55 12.13
N GLU A 34 -9.48 -16.33 11.64
CA GLU A 34 -8.43 -15.90 10.73
C GLU A 34 -7.19 -15.46 11.52
N LEU A 35 -6.05 -16.11 11.28
CA LEU A 35 -4.79 -15.84 11.96
C LEU A 35 -3.71 -15.24 11.04
N ILE A 36 -4.05 -14.96 9.78
CA ILE A 36 -3.15 -14.27 8.85
C ILE A 36 -3.18 -12.78 9.16
N ALA A 37 -2.05 -12.22 9.61
CA ALA A 37 -1.95 -10.84 10.09
C ALA A 37 -2.35 -9.76 9.05
N SER A 38 -2.31 -10.12 7.76
CA SER A 38 -2.71 -9.23 6.65
C SER A 38 -4.18 -9.35 6.23
N GLU A 39 -4.97 -10.23 6.84
CA GLU A 39 -6.39 -10.38 6.52
C GLU A 39 -7.27 -9.58 7.47
N ASN A 40 -8.41 -9.13 6.97
CA ASN A 40 -9.42 -8.39 7.73
C ASN A 40 -10.81 -8.62 7.14
N VAL A 41 -11.84 -8.34 7.91
CA VAL A 41 -13.22 -8.42 7.47
C VAL A 41 -13.76 -7.01 7.24
N VAL A 42 -13.98 -6.65 5.97
CA VAL A 42 -14.51 -5.35 5.58
C VAL A 42 -16.00 -5.22 5.89
N SER A 43 -16.50 -3.98 5.93
CA SER A 43 -17.96 -3.75 6.09
C SER A 43 -18.72 -4.16 4.82
N PRO A 44 -20.03 -4.50 4.95
CA PRO A 44 -20.88 -4.74 3.79
C PRO A 44 -20.90 -3.56 2.80
N ALA A 45 -20.82 -2.32 3.29
CA ALA A 45 -20.79 -1.13 2.44
C ALA A 45 -19.56 -1.10 1.53
N VAL A 46 -18.37 -1.46 2.03
CA VAL A 46 -17.14 -1.58 1.23
C VAL A 46 -17.29 -2.66 0.16
N MET A 47 -17.80 -3.86 0.53
CA MET A 47 -18.03 -4.94 -0.44
C MET A 47 -19.00 -4.53 -1.55
N LEU A 48 -20.07 -3.84 -1.21
CA LEU A 48 -21.07 -3.40 -2.20
C LEU A 48 -20.53 -2.29 -3.09
N ALA A 49 -19.78 -1.34 -2.56
CA ALA A 49 -19.20 -0.26 -3.35
C ALA A 49 -18.28 -0.80 -4.46
N MET A 50 -17.53 -1.88 -4.18
CA MET A 50 -16.67 -2.54 -5.19
C MET A 50 -17.45 -3.11 -6.38
N GLY A 51 -18.74 -3.44 -6.23
CA GLY A 51 -19.61 -3.97 -7.28
C GLY A 51 -20.45 -2.91 -8.00
N THR A 52 -20.12 -1.62 -7.89
CA THR A 52 -20.93 -0.53 -8.42
C THR A 52 -20.50 -0.06 -9.83
N VAL A 53 -21.32 0.82 -10.43
CA VAL A 53 -21.20 1.27 -11.82
C VAL A 53 -19.85 1.89 -12.24
N PRO A 54 -19.02 2.47 -11.35
CA PRO A 54 -17.68 2.92 -11.75
C PRO A 54 -16.77 1.83 -12.31
N THR A 55 -17.11 0.55 -12.14
CA THR A 55 -16.42 -0.57 -12.82
C THR A 55 -16.47 -0.45 -14.35
N ASN A 56 -17.48 0.24 -14.91
CA ASN A 56 -17.66 0.43 -16.35
C ASN A 56 -16.84 1.61 -16.88
N LYS A 57 -16.22 2.43 -16.01
CA LYS A 57 -15.62 3.70 -16.41
C LYS A 57 -14.10 3.62 -16.58
N TYR A 58 -13.63 3.97 -17.76
CA TYR A 58 -12.22 4.17 -18.05
C TYR A 58 -11.80 5.58 -17.68
N ALA A 59 -10.88 5.76 -16.73
CA ALA A 59 -10.51 7.06 -16.16
C ALA A 59 -8.97 7.29 -16.11
N GLU A 60 -8.28 7.00 -17.22
CA GLU A 60 -6.85 7.30 -17.36
C GLU A 60 -6.56 8.79 -17.17
N GLY A 61 -5.46 9.10 -16.53
CA GLY A 61 -5.10 10.45 -16.11
C GLY A 61 -5.49 10.72 -14.66
N TYR A 62 -5.68 11.98 -14.32
CA TYR A 62 -5.97 12.43 -12.95
C TYR A 62 -7.20 13.35 -12.96
N PRO A 63 -7.86 13.61 -11.82
CA PRO A 63 -9.00 14.51 -11.74
C PRO A 63 -8.75 15.84 -12.45
N GLY A 64 -9.68 16.24 -13.32
CA GLY A 64 -9.57 17.44 -14.15
C GLY A 64 -8.59 17.36 -15.33
N LYS A 65 -7.84 16.24 -15.46
CA LYS A 65 -6.85 16.01 -16.53
C LYS A 65 -6.95 14.57 -17.05
N ARG A 66 -8.16 14.14 -17.43
CA ARG A 66 -8.41 12.81 -17.97
C ARG A 66 -8.17 12.75 -19.48
N TYR A 67 -7.84 11.55 -19.95
CA TYR A 67 -7.69 11.29 -21.38
C TYR A 67 -9.03 11.04 -22.08
N TYR A 68 -10.10 10.73 -21.32
CA TYR A 68 -11.42 10.40 -21.84
C TYR A 68 -12.49 11.30 -21.24
N GLY A 69 -13.61 11.51 -21.98
CA GLY A 69 -14.77 12.24 -21.50
C GLY A 69 -15.62 11.44 -20.50
N GLY A 70 -16.60 12.09 -19.88
CA GLY A 70 -17.55 11.47 -18.95
C GLY A 70 -16.92 11.12 -17.60
N CYS A 71 -15.91 11.85 -17.15
CA CYS A 71 -15.21 11.60 -15.91
C CYS A 71 -15.63 12.51 -14.74
N GLU A 72 -16.62 13.37 -14.92
CA GLU A 72 -17.06 14.36 -13.92
C GLU A 72 -17.38 13.75 -12.56
N TYR A 73 -18.02 12.58 -12.52
CA TYR A 73 -18.39 11.92 -11.25
C TYR A 73 -17.27 11.05 -10.68
N VAL A 74 -16.47 10.40 -11.51
CA VAL A 74 -15.29 9.65 -11.01
C VAL A 74 -14.19 10.60 -10.52
N ASP A 75 -14.13 11.83 -11.04
CA ASP A 75 -13.28 12.90 -10.50
C ASP A 75 -13.71 13.27 -9.07
N VAL A 76 -15.01 13.36 -8.81
CA VAL A 76 -15.53 13.57 -7.45
C VAL A 76 -15.14 12.42 -6.52
N ILE A 77 -15.31 11.17 -6.98
CA ILE A 77 -14.94 9.97 -6.21
C ILE A 77 -13.46 9.98 -5.86
N GLU A 78 -12.58 10.21 -6.84
CA GLU A 78 -11.13 10.21 -6.61
C GLU A 78 -10.70 11.36 -5.72
N ASN A 79 -11.22 12.57 -5.93
CA ASN A 79 -10.93 13.72 -5.07
C ASN A 79 -11.37 13.49 -3.63
N LEU A 80 -12.54 12.87 -3.37
CA LEU A 80 -12.98 12.51 -2.04
C LEU A 80 -12.01 11.51 -1.38
N ALA A 81 -11.55 10.50 -2.11
CA ALA A 81 -10.59 9.54 -1.58
C ALA A 81 -9.24 10.21 -1.25
N ILE A 82 -8.73 11.09 -2.12
CA ILE A 82 -7.50 11.86 -1.89
C ILE A 82 -7.63 12.72 -0.64
N GLU A 83 -8.69 13.52 -0.54
CA GLU A 83 -8.87 14.44 0.60
C GLU A 83 -9.06 13.68 1.92
N ARG A 84 -9.79 12.56 1.91
CA ARG A 84 -9.96 11.71 3.09
C ARG A 84 -8.64 11.05 3.52
N ALA A 85 -7.83 10.60 2.57
CA ALA A 85 -6.49 10.07 2.86
C ALA A 85 -5.59 11.15 3.50
N LYS A 86 -5.60 12.38 2.95
CA LYS A 86 -4.86 13.52 3.49
C LYS A 86 -5.33 13.86 4.92
N GLN A 87 -6.63 13.89 5.16
CA GLN A 87 -7.20 14.16 6.49
C GLN A 87 -6.85 13.06 7.50
N LEU A 88 -6.92 11.79 7.08
CA LEU A 88 -6.69 10.65 7.96
C LEU A 88 -5.24 10.53 8.41
N PHE A 89 -4.29 10.77 7.51
CA PHE A 89 -2.87 10.54 7.77
C PHE A 89 -2.04 11.83 7.92
N GLY A 90 -2.61 13.00 7.63
CA GLY A 90 -1.90 14.28 7.71
C GLY A 90 -0.85 14.48 6.62
N CYS A 91 -1.00 13.83 5.45
CA CYS A 91 -0.05 13.95 4.35
C CYS A 91 -0.33 15.16 3.44
N GLU A 92 0.72 15.67 2.80
CA GLU A 92 0.61 16.80 1.87
C GLU A 92 -0.02 16.37 0.54
N HIS A 93 0.38 15.20 0.02
CA HIS A 93 -0.13 14.62 -1.22
C HIS A 93 -0.49 13.15 -1.03
N ALA A 94 -1.57 12.71 -1.71
CA ALA A 94 -1.98 11.31 -1.78
C ALA A 94 -2.32 10.93 -3.21
N CYS A 95 -1.80 9.78 -3.67
CA CYS A 95 -2.19 9.11 -4.90
C CYS A 95 -2.93 7.82 -4.55
N VAL A 96 -4.21 7.73 -4.91
CA VAL A 96 -5.10 6.61 -4.56
C VAL A 96 -5.30 5.62 -5.71
N GLN A 97 -4.58 5.80 -6.82
CA GLN A 97 -4.71 4.98 -8.03
C GLN A 97 -3.96 3.64 -8.03
N PRO A 98 -2.93 3.37 -7.19
CA PRO A 98 -2.26 2.08 -7.22
C PRO A 98 -3.24 0.92 -7.02
N HIS A 99 -3.16 -0.10 -7.89
CA HIS A 99 -4.05 -1.26 -7.86
C HIS A 99 -3.81 -2.16 -6.64
N SER A 100 -2.63 -2.09 -6.05
CA SER A 100 -2.22 -2.86 -4.88
C SER A 100 -1.05 -2.20 -4.15
N GLY A 101 -0.67 -2.71 -2.97
CA GLY A 101 0.56 -2.30 -2.29
C GLY A 101 1.80 -2.59 -3.13
N ALA A 102 1.85 -3.74 -3.82
CA ALA A 102 2.97 -4.07 -4.70
C ALA A 102 3.13 -3.07 -5.85
N SER A 103 2.04 -2.69 -6.52
CA SER A 103 2.11 -1.67 -7.59
C SER A 103 2.44 -0.27 -7.05
N ALA A 104 2.01 0.06 -5.84
CA ALA A 104 2.41 1.29 -5.15
C ALA A 104 3.93 1.31 -4.91
N ASN A 105 4.50 0.22 -4.38
CA ASN A 105 5.94 0.12 -4.12
C ASN A 105 6.76 0.17 -5.41
N ILE A 106 6.30 -0.49 -6.48
CA ILE A 106 6.95 -0.43 -7.81
C ILE A 106 6.98 1.01 -8.33
N ALA A 107 5.87 1.74 -8.22
CA ALA A 107 5.79 3.13 -8.65
C ALA A 107 6.74 4.03 -7.84
N VAL A 108 6.88 3.81 -6.52
CA VAL A 108 7.84 4.52 -5.68
C VAL A 108 9.26 4.25 -6.15
N TYR A 109 9.66 3.00 -6.35
CA TYR A 109 11.00 2.69 -6.87
C TYR A 109 11.26 3.36 -8.21
N GLN A 110 10.32 3.30 -9.14
CA GLN A 110 10.46 3.95 -10.45
C GLN A 110 10.57 5.48 -10.36
N ALA A 111 9.93 6.10 -9.36
CA ALA A 111 9.98 7.55 -9.17
C ALA A 111 11.35 8.03 -8.68
N PHE A 112 12.04 7.24 -7.86
CA PHE A 112 13.25 7.67 -7.14
C PHE A 112 14.55 6.98 -7.58
N LEU A 113 14.47 5.81 -8.21
CA LEU A 113 15.60 4.94 -8.46
C LEU A 113 15.82 4.66 -9.95
N LYS A 114 17.05 4.23 -10.26
CA LYS A 114 17.43 3.63 -11.55
C LYS A 114 17.82 2.17 -11.31
N PRO A 115 17.65 1.29 -12.31
CA PRO A 115 18.14 -0.09 -12.20
C PRO A 115 19.61 -0.14 -11.76
N GLY A 116 19.91 -1.00 -10.79
CA GLY A 116 21.23 -1.14 -10.17
C GLY A 116 21.50 -0.24 -8.97
N ASP A 117 20.64 0.73 -8.65
CA ASP A 117 20.80 1.55 -7.44
C ASP A 117 20.73 0.67 -6.18
N THR A 118 21.52 1.03 -5.17
CA THR A 118 21.54 0.35 -3.87
C THR A 118 20.38 0.81 -3.02
N VAL A 119 19.65 -0.16 -2.44
CA VAL A 119 18.50 0.04 -1.55
C VAL A 119 18.71 -0.79 -0.29
N MET A 120 18.35 -0.27 0.87
CA MET A 120 18.24 -1.07 2.10
C MET A 120 16.80 -1.44 2.37
N GLY A 121 16.57 -2.69 2.82
CA GLY A 121 15.24 -3.18 3.22
C GLY A 121 15.34 -4.23 4.31
N LEU A 122 14.23 -4.46 5.05
CA LEU A 122 14.19 -5.52 6.05
C LEU A 122 14.30 -6.89 5.38
N ASN A 123 15.15 -7.74 5.93
CA ASN A 123 15.33 -9.13 5.49
C ASN A 123 13.96 -9.85 5.44
N LEU A 124 13.72 -10.60 4.36
CA LEU A 124 12.48 -11.34 4.14
C LEU A 124 12.17 -12.30 5.30
N ASP A 125 13.17 -13.02 5.78
CA ASP A 125 13.05 -13.98 6.89
C ASP A 125 12.71 -13.32 8.24
N HIS A 126 12.92 -12.00 8.33
CA HIS A 126 12.68 -11.21 9.52
C HIS A 126 11.45 -10.28 9.40
N GLY A 127 10.58 -10.54 8.42
CA GLY A 127 9.36 -9.79 8.20
C GLY A 127 9.42 -8.75 7.09
N GLY A 128 10.44 -8.78 6.22
CA GLY A 128 10.44 -8.00 4.98
C GLY A 128 9.33 -8.46 4.03
N HIS A 129 8.76 -7.53 3.27
CA HIS A 129 7.81 -7.88 2.21
C HIS A 129 8.56 -8.33 0.94
N LEU A 130 7.92 -9.13 0.09
CA LEU A 130 8.51 -9.55 -1.19
C LEU A 130 9.02 -8.37 -2.02
N THR A 131 8.30 -7.25 -2.03
CA THR A 131 8.70 -6.03 -2.74
C THR A 131 9.80 -5.24 -2.05
N HIS A 132 10.34 -5.72 -0.93
CA HIS A 132 11.48 -5.11 -0.22
C HIS A 132 12.80 -5.83 -0.55
N GLY A 133 12.97 -6.25 -1.80
CA GLY A 133 14.25 -6.78 -2.30
C GLY A 133 14.34 -8.30 -2.40
N SER A 134 13.22 -9.03 -2.34
CA SER A 134 13.24 -10.48 -2.59
C SER A 134 13.82 -10.77 -3.99
N PRO A 135 14.79 -11.71 -4.11
CA PRO A 135 15.45 -12.00 -5.39
C PRO A 135 14.51 -12.53 -6.47
N VAL A 136 13.33 -13.00 -6.12
CA VAL A 136 12.29 -13.43 -7.08
C VAL A 136 11.29 -12.35 -7.42
N ASN A 137 11.40 -11.17 -6.79
CA ASN A 137 10.55 -10.01 -7.04
C ASN A 137 11.28 -8.99 -7.91
N MET A 138 10.52 -8.19 -8.68
CA MET A 138 11.12 -7.16 -9.54
C MET A 138 12.04 -6.22 -8.76
N SER A 139 11.77 -5.97 -7.48
CA SER A 139 12.60 -5.11 -6.64
C SER A 139 14.03 -5.66 -6.48
N GLY A 140 14.17 -6.96 -6.15
CA GLY A 140 15.46 -7.62 -6.05
C GLY A 140 16.12 -7.92 -7.40
N ILE A 141 15.32 -7.98 -8.49
CA ILE A 141 15.85 -8.18 -9.85
C ILE A 141 16.46 -6.88 -10.41
N LEU A 142 15.79 -5.74 -10.16
CA LEU A 142 16.20 -4.45 -10.75
C LEU A 142 17.19 -3.65 -9.89
N TYR A 143 17.15 -3.81 -8.57
CA TYR A 143 17.91 -3.00 -7.62
C TYR A 143 18.83 -3.87 -6.76
N HIS A 144 19.94 -3.29 -6.31
CA HIS A 144 20.86 -3.96 -5.40
C HIS A 144 20.37 -3.77 -3.94
N PHE A 145 19.64 -4.75 -3.41
CA PHE A 145 19.17 -4.70 -2.03
C PHE A 145 20.20 -5.21 -1.03
N VAL A 146 20.47 -4.40 -0.03
CA VAL A 146 21.28 -4.75 1.16
C VAL A 146 20.30 -4.91 2.34
N PRO A 147 20.14 -6.14 2.87
CA PRO A 147 19.19 -6.37 3.95
C PRO A 147 19.70 -5.84 5.29
N TYR A 148 18.80 -5.29 6.10
CA TYR A 148 18.98 -5.18 7.53
C TYR A 148 18.08 -6.19 8.26
N SER A 149 18.39 -6.48 9.53
CA SER A 149 17.75 -7.56 10.27
C SER A 149 17.27 -7.11 11.64
N ILE A 150 16.46 -7.95 12.29
CA ILE A 150 16.21 -7.87 13.72
C ILE A 150 17.34 -8.56 14.49
N ASN A 151 17.53 -8.20 15.76
CA ASN A 151 18.45 -8.87 16.66
C ASN A 151 17.87 -10.18 17.20
N GLU A 152 18.63 -10.91 18.00
CA GLU A 152 18.23 -12.20 18.60
C GLU A 152 17.00 -12.09 19.52
N GLU A 153 16.73 -10.89 20.08
CA GLU A 153 15.57 -10.61 20.92
C GLU A 153 14.32 -10.21 20.11
N GLY A 154 14.44 -10.15 18.77
CA GLY A 154 13.35 -9.82 17.86
C GLY A 154 13.07 -8.31 17.72
N PHE A 155 14.06 -7.45 17.98
CA PHE A 155 13.94 -6.00 17.81
C PHE A 155 14.77 -5.50 16.62
N LEU A 156 14.33 -4.39 16.02
CA LEU A 156 15.15 -3.62 15.11
C LEU A 156 16.27 -2.93 15.87
N ASP A 157 17.52 -3.22 15.49
CA ASP A 157 18.70 -2.57 16.04
C ASP A 157 19.10 -1.38 15.18
N TYR A 158 18.76 -0.18 15.61
CA TYR A 158 18.99 1.04 14.83
C TYR A 158 20.46 1.42 14.70
N ASP A 159 21.31 0.97 15.59
CA ASP A 159 22.76 1.23 15.49
C ASP A 159 23.39 0.33 14.42
N GLU A 160 23.00 -0.95 14.32
CA GLU A 160 23.41 -1.83 13.25
C GLU A 160 22.80 -1.42 11.90
N ILE A 161 21.54 -0.96 11.87
CA ILE A 161 20.91 -0.39 10.66
C ILE A 161 21.71 0.84 10.18
N ARG A 162 22.08 1.73 11.08
CA ARG A 162 22.90 2.91 10.77
C ARG A 162 24.27 2.52 10.22
N LYS A 163 24.95 1.59 10.86
CA LYS A 163 26.25 1.06 10.42
C LYS A 163 26.17 0.50 9.00
N THR A 164 25.19 -0.35 8.74
CA THR A 164 24.95 -0.91 7.40
C THR A 164 24.68 0.19 6.36
N ALA A 165 23.90 1.22 6.72
CA ALA A 165 23.63 2.35 5.83
C ALA A 165 24.89 3.17 5.51
N LEU A 166 25.75 3.39 6.48
CA LEU A 166 27.03 4.10 6.28
C LEU A 166 27.99 3.31 5.38
N GLU A 167 27.99 1.97 5.47
CA GLU A 167 28.82 1.09 4.66
C GLU A 167 28.32 1.03 3.21
N CYS A 168 27.04 0.78 2.98
CA CYS A 168 26.49 0.56 1.64
C CYS A 168 26.02 1.84 0.92
N LYS A 169 25.83 2.95 1.65
CA LYS A 169 25.39 4.26 1.12
C LYS A 169 24.21 4.16 0.15
N PRO A 170 23.06 3.67 0.62
CA PRO A 170 21.92 3.40 -0.23
C PRO A 170 21.33 4.69 -0.79
N LYS A 171 20.69 4.61 -1.96
CA LYS A 171 19.85 5.69 -2.51
C LYS A 171 18.51 5.79 -1.77
N MET A 172 18.03 4.67 -1.21
CA MET A 172 16.76 4.58 -0.53
C MET A 172 16.87 3.59 0.65
N ILE A 173 16.22 3.92 1.75
CA ILE A 173 15.98 3.01 2.86
C ILE A 173 14.49 2.72 2.91
N VAL A 174 14.13 1.43 2.81
CA VAL A 174 12.76 0.95 2.92
C VAL A 174 12.54 0.49 4.35
N ALA A 175 11.66 1.17 5.07
CA ALA A 175 11.19 0.77 6.39
C ALA A 175 9.76 0.21 6.32
N GLY A 176 9.38 -0.55 7.34
CA GLY A 176 8.11 -1.26 7.38
C GLY A 176 8.31 -2.77 7.35
N ALA A 177 7.34 -3.49 7.85
CA ALA A 177 7.43 -4.93 8.03
C ALA A 177 6.09 -5.64 7.87
N SER A 178 6.14 -6.93 7.57
CA SER A 178 5.00 -7.84 7.59
C SER A 178 4.94 -8.56 8.93
N ALA A 179 3.80 -8.50 9.62
CA ALA A 179 3.55 -9.22 10.87
C ALA A 179 4.58 -8.93 12.01
N TYR A 180 5.29 -7.83 11.98
CA TYR A 180 6.22 -7.42 13.04
C TYR A 180 5.42 -6.84 14.22
N PRO A 181 5.46 -7.47 15.42
CA PRO A 181 4.54 -7.12 16.51
C PRO A 181 5.05 -6.00 17.43
N ARG A 182 6.14 -5.34 17.07
CA ARG A 182 6.77 -4.32 17.89
C ARG A 182 6.69 -2.95 17.23
N GLU A 183 6.92 -1.90 18.01
CA GLU A 183 6.97 -0.54 17.49
C GLU A 183 8.14 -0.35 16.53
N ILE A 184 7.87 0.35 15.41
CA ILE A 184 8.90 0.80 14.47
C ILE A 184 9.08 2.30 14.67
N ARG A 185 10.30 2.73 14.99
CA ARG A 185 10.67 4.13 15.21
C ARG A 185 11.07 4.76 13.88
N PHE A 186 10.13 5.39 13.22
CA PHE A 186 10.36 6.04 11.91
C PHE A 186 11.24 7.29 12.03
N ASP A 187 11.21 7.97 13.16
CA ASP A 187 12.12 9.06 13.48
C ASP A 187 13.59 8.61 13.44
N ARG A 188 13.90 7.41 13.96
CA ARG A 188 15.27 6.85 13.90
C ARG A 188 15.67 6.51 12.46
N PHE A 189 14.77 5.96 11.67
CA PHE A 189 15.02 5.74 10.24
C PHE A 189 15.26 7.05 9.48
N ALA A 190 14.53 8.12 9.82
CA ALA A 190 14.71 9.43 9.20
C ALA A 190 16.08 10.05 9.53
N GLU A 191 16.56 9.91 10.77
CA GLU A 191 17.91 10.33 11.17
C GLU A 191 18.97 9.60 10.33
N ILE A 192 18.86 8.27 10.20
CA ILE A 192 19.79 7.45 9.42
C ILE A 192 19.76 7.82 7.94
N ALA A 193 18.55 7.91 7.35
CA ALA A 193 18.39 8.27 5.95
C ALA A 193 18.98 9.65 5.63
N LYS A 194 18.75 10.62 6.50
CA LYS A 194 19.33 11.97 6.39
C LYS A 194 20.86 11.95 6.45
N GLU A 195 21.45 11.15 7.36
CA GLU A 195 22.89 11.06 7.54
C GLU A 195 23.59 10.53 6.29
N VAL A 196 22.98 9.56 5.58
CA VAL A 196 23.55 8.97 4.36
C VAL A 196 23.04 9.60 3.06
N GLY A 197 22.12 10.58 3.14
CA GLY A 197 21.51 11.23 1.99
C GLY A 197 20.58 10.34 1.17
N ALA A 198 19.92 9.37 1.82
CA ALA A 198 18.99 8.45 1.21
C ALA A 198 17.55 8.97 1.30
N VAL A 199 16.71 8.56 0.34
CA VAL A 199 15.25 8.71 0.43
C VAL A 199 14.73 7.75 1.50
N LEU A 200 13.91 8.22 2.45
CA LEU A 200 13.19 7.36 3.37
C LEU A 200 11.83 6.98 2.78
N PHE A 201 11.69 5.73 2.43
CA PHE A 201 10.44 5.11 1.99
C PHE A 201 9.87 4.20 3.08
N VAL A 202 8.61 4.40 3.47
CA VAL A 202 7.94 3.56 4.47
C VAL A 202 6.74 2.85 3.86
N ASP A 203 6.74 1.53 3.91
CA ASP A 203 5.56 0.69 3.65
C ASP A 203 4.87 0.37 4.99
N MET A 204 3.76 1.08 5.27
CA MET A 204 3.01 0.89 6.52
C MET A 204 1.80 -0.04 6.39
N ALA A 205 1.73 -0.83 5.32
CA ALA A 205 0.53 -1.61 4.99
C ALA A 205 0.00 -2.47 6.16
N HIS A 206 0.87 -3.10 6.94
CA HIS A 206 0.45 -3.93 8.08
C HIS A 206 -0.06 -3.14 9.28
N ILE A 207 0.38 -1.91 9.44
CA ILE A 207 0.08 -1.07 10.62
C ILE A 207 -0.77 0.17 10.30
N ALA A 208 -1.20 0.34 9.05
CA ALA A 208 -1.92 1.55 8.63
C ALA A 208 -3.16 1.86 9.48
N GLY A 209 -3.91 0.83 9.89
CA GLY A 209 -5.05 1.01 10.80
C GLY A 209 -4.64 1.47 12.20
N LEU A 210 -3.51 0.97 12.72
CA LEU A 210 -2.95 1.41 14.00
C LEU A 210 -2.43 2.85 13.94
N VAL A 211 -1.78 3.21 12.83
CA VAL A 211 -1.33 4.59 12.58
C VAL A 211 -2.53 5.53 12.49
N ALA A 212 -3.57 5.17 11.73
CA ALA A 212 -4.80 5.96 11.63
C ALA A 212 -5.51 6.15 12.98
N ALA A 213 -5.42 5.16 13.88
CA ALA A 213 -5.98 5.20 15.23
C ALA A 213 -5.07 5.90 16.27
N GLY A 214 -3.88 6.36 15.89
CA GLY A 214 -2.90 6.95 16.80
C GLY A 214 -2.25 5.97 17.79
N LEU A 215 -2.31 4.65 17.48
CA LEU A 215 -1.78 3.58 18.33
C LEU A 215 -0.37 3.13 17.92
N HIS A 216 0.16 3.66 16.82
CA HIS A 216 1.53 3.47 16.36
C HIS A 216 2.05 4.80 15.82
N GLN A 217 3.37 5.03 15.92
CA GLN A 217 4.00 6.21 15.34
C GLN A 217 3.65 6.32 13.85
N SER A 218 3.19 7.51 13.43
CA SER A 218 2.96 7.78 12.00
C SER A 218 4.29 7.97 11.28
N PRO A 219 4.51 7.32 10.12
CA PRO A 219 5.68 7.58 9.29
C PRO A 219 5.61 8.90 8.52
N VAL A 220 4.39 9.46 8.31
CA VAL A 220 4.15 10.59 7.41
C VAL A 220 5.00 11.84 7.74
N PRO A 221 5.20 12.23 9.01
CA PRO A 221 6.04 13.38 9.31
C PRO A 221 7.55 13.16 9.05
N TYR A 222 7.99 11.92 8.94
CA TYR A 222 9.41 11.54 8.89
C TYR A 222 9.86 11.08 7.49
N ALA A 223 8.99 10.40 6.76
CA ALA A 223 9.31 9.80 5.46
C ALA A 223 9.16 10.79 4.29
N ASP A 224 9.92 10.58 3.23
CA ASP A 224 9.74 11.26 1.96
C ASP A 224 8.52 10.71 1.22
N VAL A 225 8.31 9.39 1.31
CA VAL A 225 7.18 8.69 0.71
C VAL A 225 6.72 7.54 1.60
N VAL A 226 5.42 7.37 1.68
CA VAL A 226 4.74 6.31 2.45
C VAL A 226 3.79 5.56 1.53
N THR A 227 3.80 4.23 1.56
CA THR A 227 2.81 3.41 0.89
C THR A 227 1.97 2.64 1.89
N THR A 228 0.78 2.27 1.48
CA THR A 228 -0.06 1.32 2.20
C THR A 228 -0.96 0.55 1.24
N THR A 229 -1.38 -0.63 1.65
CA THR A 229 -2.60 -1.27 1.14
C THR A 229 -3.81 -0.71 1.86
N THR A 230 -4.97 -0.79 1.25
CA THR A 230 -6.23 -0.37 1.87
C THR A 230 -6.96 -1.51 2.59
N HIS A 231 -6.59 -2.77 2.34
CA HIS A 231 -7.36 -3.97 2.72
C HIS A 231 -6.81 -4.78 3.91
N LYS A 232 -5.75 -4.32 4.57
CA LYS A 232 -5.19 -4.97 5.78
C LYS A 232 -5.80 -4.35 7.04
N THR A 233 -4.98 -3.85 7.96
CA THR A 233 -5.48 -3.20 9.18
C THR A 233 -6.32 -1.95 8.90
N LEU A 234 -6.17 -1.29 7.74
CA LEU A 234 -7.03 -0.17 7.34
C LEU A 234 -8.47 -0.60 7.01
N ARG A 235 -8.71 -1.89 6.77
CA ARG A 235 -10.05 -2.49 6.65
C ARG A 235 -10.88 -1.95 5.49
N GLY A 236 -10.24 -1.60 4.38
CA GLY A 236 -10.87 -1.13 3.15
C GLY A 236 -10.89 -2.17 2.03
N PRO A 237 -11.17 -1.74 0.79
CA PRO A 237 -11.14 -2.59 -0.40
C PRO A 237 -9.71 -3.01 -0.75
N ARG A 238 -9.56 -3.98 -1.65
CA ARG A 238 -8.23 -4.42 -2.12
C ARG A 238 -7.65 -3.42 -3.12
N GLY A 239 -6.83 -2.52 -2.61
CA GLY A 239 -6.15 -1.48 -3.37
C GLY A 239 -4.85 -1.04 -2.69
N GLY A 240 -4.21 -0.02 -3.22
CA GLY A 240 -3.02 0.61 -2.68
C GLY A 240 -3.09 2.13 -2.72
N MET A 241 -2.22 2.78 -1.96
CA MET A 241 -2.14 4.23 -1.87
C MET A 241 -0.69 4.65 -1.63
N ILE A 242 -0.31 5.79 -2.18
CA ILE A 242 0.99 6.43 -1.96
C ILE A 242 0.73 7.82 -1.37
N MET A 243 1.40 8.13 -0.29
CA MET A 243 1.43 9.45 0.33
C MET A 243 2.85 9.99 0.28
N CYS A 244 3.02 11.28 0.03
CA CYS A 244 4.35 11.87 -0.03
C CYS A 244 4.31 13.37 0.29
N LYS A 245 5.50 13.96 0.44
CA LYS A 245 5.65 15.42 0.45
C LYS A 245 5.27 15.99 -0.92
N GLU A 246 4.77 17.22 -0.95
CA GLU A 246 4.29 17.87 -2.19
C GLU A 246 5.36 17.93 -3.29
N GLU A 247 6.62 18.12 -2.92
CA GLU A 247 7.74 18.15 -3.88
C GLU A 247 7.89 16.86 -4.71
N HIS A 248 7.43 15.72 -4.20
CA HIS A 248 7.47 14.40 -4.85
C HIS A 248 6.20 14.06 -5.63
N ALA A 249 5.11 14.82 -5.43
CA ALA A 249 3.79 14.54 -6.00
C ALA A 249 3.80 14.28 -7.51
N LYS A 250 4.49 15.16 -8.26
CA LYS A 250 4.58 15.05 -9.73
C LYS A 250 5.33 13.78 -10.16
N ALA A 251 6.40 13.41 -9.48
CA ALA A 251 7.20 12.22 -9.80
C ALA A 251 6.39 10.94 -9.49
N ILE A 252 5.74 10.89 -8.35
CA ILE A 252 4.86 9.79 -7.92
C ILE A 252 3.70 9.62 -8.90
N ASN A 253 2.96 10.67 -9.20
CA ASN A 253 1.82 10.58 -10.11
C ASN A 253 2.26 10.10 -11.50
N LYS A 254 3.40 10.60 -12.03
CA LYS A 254 3.95 10.15 -13.31
C LYS A 254 4.38 8.68 -13.27
N ALA A 255 4.93 8.22 -12.16
CA ALA A 255 5.36 6.82 -12.00
C ALA A 255 4.15 5.88 -11.90
N VAL A 256 3.05 6.29 -11.27
CA VAL A 256 1.82 5.50 -11.24
C VAL A 256 1.19 5.49 -12.63
N PHE A 257 0.81 6.64 -13.16
CA PHE A 257 0.23 6.75 -14.49
C PHE A 257 0.97 7.82 -15.32
N PRO A 258 1.47 7.49 -16.49
CA PRO A 258 1.39 6.21 -17.21
C PRO A 258 2.55 5.24 -16.93
N GLY A 259 3.33 5.44 -15.87
CA GLY A 259 4.61 4.76 -15.65
C GLY A 259 4.49 3.26 -15.41
N THR A 260 3.62 2.84 -14.48
CA THR A 260 3.50 1.44 -14.05
C THR A 260 2.13 0.82 -14.28
N GLN A 261 1.10 1.61 -14.54
CA GLN A 261 -0.26 1.12 -14.78
C GLN A 261 -1.04 2.04 -15.74
N GLY A 262 -2.17 1.54 -16.28
CA GLY A 262 -3.15 2.28 -17.05
C GLY A 262 -4.26 2.86 -16.17
N GLY A 263 -5.53 2.67 -16.55
CA GLY A 263 -6.68 3.21 -15.84
C GLY A 263 -6.79 2.74 -14.39
N PRO A 264 -7.14 3.62 -13.46
CA PRO A 264 -7.39 3.26 -12.08
C PRO A 264 -8.70 2.44 -11.93
N LEU A 265 -8.80 1.68 -10.84
CA LEU A 265 -9.99 0.90 -10.50
C LEU A 265 -10.98 1.79 -9.75
N MET A 266 -11.82 2.55 -10.49
CA MET A 266 -12.67 3.58 -9.90
C MET A 266 -13.71 3.02 -8.91
N HIS A 267 -14.18 1.79 -9.07
CA HIS A 267 -15.06 1.09 -8.13
C HIS A 267 -14.34 0.73 -6.82
N ILE A 268 -13.04 0.49 -6.87
CA ILE A 268 -12.21 0.28 -5.67
C ILE A 268 -11.93 1.61 -4.97
N ILE A 269 -11.65 2.68 -5.72
CA ILE A 269 -11.44 4.01 -5.14
C ILE A 269 -12.73 4.52 -4.48
N ALA A 270 -13.90 4.16 -5.02
CA ALA A 270 -15.20 4.48 -4.42
C ALA A 270 -15.45 3.78 -3.09
N ALA A 271 -14.91 2.58 -2.88
CA ALA A 271 -15.04 1.79 -1.67
C ALA A 271 -14.10 2.23 -0.55
#